data_acd890ec14234d09c51fe53c54be95fc
#
_entry.id   acd890ec14234d09c51fe53c54be95fc
#
_cell.length_a   1.000
_cell.length_b   1.000
_cell.length_c   1.000
_cell.angle_alpha   90.00
_cell.angle_beta   90.00
_cell.angle_gamma   90.00
#
_symmetry.space_group_name_H-M   'P 1'
#
loop_
_entity.id
_entity.type
_entity.pdbx_description
1 polymer ?
#
loop_
_entity_poly.entity_id
_entity_poly.type
_entity_poly.pdbx_seq_one_letter_code
_entity_poly.pdbx_strand_id
1 'polypeptide(L)'
;MTSNILQLTARMQQPDFYPHAVRKNIELVQTHASLVFLTGDYAYKVKKNVNYGFLDYSTLNKRKHFIETEFRLNKKIAPELYLEVVTINKIDNELIIGGSRNIVEYALKMRQFSQQNLFSNLLKADKLSATHFIELGKIVARFHADAETSDRISSFGTVAKINTAFIENYQQSQKYIGTVQTKKQFVATKAYTDSFFSERKNLFQTRRDRYKIKECHGDLHLKNICLWQDKIQLFDRIEFNESFRFVDTMYDVAFTIMDLEAKEKPDFANAFLNSYLEYSGDWSGLLVLPLYLSRQAYVRAKINSFLLDDPQIGKTQRQQAQQAARDYYRQAYQYTQTKSGSLIIMSGLSGSGKSTVAKSIARNVSAIVIRSDAVRKHLAGIALDESGTDSIYTPEMTHQTYDRLLKLAMMLVKEGYRVILDAKYDRHRWRYRVITQAQQNNIPLKIIYCTAPESVLRDRLNQRQNDISDAGADLLESQKANAEDFTTVERAYVTTVDTSQADWPENIASL
;
A
#
# COMPACT_ATOMS: atom_id res chain seq x y z
N MET A 1 -32.68 -10.58 13.43
CA MET A 1 -32.58 -11.29 12.12
C MET A 1 -33.97 -11.73 11.71
N THR A 2 -34.33 -11.53 10.45
CA THR A 2 -35.63 -11.97 9.94
C THR A 2 -35.73 -13.51 9.96
N SER A 3 -36.91 -14.09 10.13
CA SER A 3 -37.15 -15.57 10.16
C SER A 3 -36.46 -16.29 8.99
N ASN A 4 -36.45 -15.69 7.79
CA ASN A 4 -35.82 -16.27 6.59
C ASN A 4 -34.31 -16.42 6.69
N ILE A 5 -33.58 -15.47 7.33
CA ILE A 5 -32.11 -15.56 7.42
C ILE A 5 -31.68 -16.59 8.46
N LEU A 6 -32.50 -16.82 9.50
CA LEU A 6 -32.27 -17.88 10.49
C LEU A 6 -32.44 -19.25 9.86
N GLN A 7 -33.51 -19.45 9.06
CA GLN A 7 -33.74 -20.69 8.34
C GLN A 7 -32.63 -20.99 7.33
N LEU A 8 -32.20 -19.98 6.56
CA LEU A 8 -31.08 -20.10 5.62
C LEU A 8 -29.80 -20.48 6.35
N THR A 9 -29.48 -19.78 7.45
CA THR A 9 -28.26 -20.04 8.24
C THR A 9 -28.25 -21.45 8.77
N ALA A 10 -29.39 -21.95 9.34
CA ALA A 10 -29.50 -23.29 9.86
C ALA A 10 -29.31 -24.35 8.76
N ARG A 11 -29.89 -24.14 7.57
CA ARG A 11 -29.78 -25.07 6.44
C ARG A 11 -28.36 -25.08 5.85
N MET A 12 -27.72 -23.93 5.72
CA MET A 12 -26.31 -23.80 5.23
C MET A 12 -25.26 -24.34 6.22
N GLN A 13 -25.64 -24.66 7.45
CA GLN A 13 -24.79 -25.36 8.41
C GLN A 13 -24.88 -26.89 8.29
N GLN A 14 -25.74 -27.41 7.40
CA GLN A 14 -25.89 -28.86 7.17
C GLN A 14 -24.99 -29.30 6.01
N PRO A 15 -24.18 -30.37 6.17
CA PRO A 15 -23.27 -30.85 5.12
C PRO A 15 -23.96 -31.26 3.81
N ASP A 16 -25.15 -31.80 3.89
CA ASP A 16 -25.97 -32.27 2.75
C ASP A 16 -26.57 -31.13 1.91
N PHE A 17 -26.42 -29.86 2.37
CA PHE A 17 -26.82 -28.69 1.60
C PHE A 17 -25.92 -28.43 0.39
N TYR A 18 -24.68 -28.90 0.43
CA TYR A 18 -23.67 -28.57 -0.58
C TYR A 18 -23.54 -29.65 -1.65
N PRO A 19 -23.31 -29.28 -2.92
CA PRO A 19 -23.17 -30.25 -4.02
C PRO A 19 -21.81 -30.97 -4.04
N HIS A 20 -21.05 -30.89 -2.96
CA HIS A 20 -19.72 -31.50 -2.79
C HIS A 20 -19.57 -32.05 -1.38
N ALA A 21 -18.61 -32.96 -1.19
CA ALA A 21 -18.30 -33.50 0.12
C ALA A 21 -17.79 -32.41 1.08
N VAL A 22 -18.38 -32.32 2.25
CA VAL A 22 -17.97 -31.45 3.34
C VAL A 22 -17.06 -32.25 4.28
N ARG A 23 -15.79 -31.89 4.37
CA ARG A 23 -14.76 -32.68 5.08
C ARG A 23 -14.71 -32.44 6.59
N LYS A 24 -15.29 -31.34 7.08
CA LYS A 24 -15.27 -30.91 8.49
C LYS A 24 -16.61 -30.28 8.86
N ASN A 25 -16.80 -30.02 10.15
CA ASN A 25 -17.94 -29.21 10.59
C ASN A 25 -17.89 -27.85 9.88
N ILE A 26 -19.02 -27.35 9.42
CA ILE A 26 -19.15 -26.07 8.77
C ILE A 26 -18.94 -24.98 9.82
N GLU A 27 -17.91 -24.16 9.63
CA GLU A 27 -17.65 -23.00 10.46
C GLU A 27 -18.37 -21.79 9.87
N LEU A 28 -19.07 -21.04 10.71
CA LEU A 28 -19.74 -19.79 10.32
C LEU A 28 -18.95 -18.58 10.80
N VAL A 29 -18.42 -17.82 9.85
CA VAL A 29 -17.82 -16.51 10.10
C VAL A 29 -18.86 -15.43 9.80
N GLN A 30 -19.12 -14.55 10.76
CA GLN A 30 -20.09 -13.47 10.62
C GLN A 30 -19.41 -12.11 10.59
N THR A 31 -19.81 -11.30 9.62
CA THR A 31 -19.50 -9.86 9.58
C THR A 31 -20.77 -9.03 9.82
N HIS A 32 -20.66 -7.72 9.88
CA HIS A 32 -21.85 -6.84 9.96
C HIS A 32 -22.81 -7.05 8.78
N ALA A 33 -22.28 -7.29 7.58
CA ALA A 33 -23.06 -7.31 6.33
C ALA A 33 -23.15 -8.68 5.65
N SER A 34 -22.41 -9.70 6.10
CA SER A 34 -22.32 -11.00 5.42
C SER A 34 -22.21 -12.16 6.39
N LEU A 35 -22.61 -13.35 5.89
CA LEU A 35 -22.38 -14.65 6.49
C LEU A 35 -21.43 -15.43 5.57
N VAL A 36 -20.38 -16.03 6.10
CA VAL A 36 -19.42 -16.85 5.34
C VAL A 36 -19.39 -18.25 5.95
N PHE A 37 -19.79 -19.24 5.17
CA PHE A 37 -19.81 -20.66 5.55
C PHE A 37 -18.57 -21.34 5.01
N LEU A 38 -17.73 -21.86 5.89
CA LEU A 38 -16.47 -22.55 5.57
C LEU A 38 -16.71 -24.06 5.56
N THR A 39 -16.61 -24.69 4.37
CA THR A 39 -17.01 -26.11 4.18
C THR A 39 -15.80 -27.06 4.03
N GLY A 40 -14.58 -26.53 4.16
CA GLY A 40 -13.33 -27.25 4.03
C GLY A 40 -12.58 -26.93 2.74
N ASP A 41 -13.13 -27.24 1.58
CA ASP A 41 -12.55 -26.91 0.27
C ASP A 41 -13.08 -25.58 -0.28
N TYR A 42 -14.29 -25.18 0.12
CA TYR A 42 -14.95 -23.97 -0.38
C TYR A 42 -15.49 -23.10 0.76
N ALA A 43 -15.61 -21.82 0.48
CA ALA A 43 -16.31 -20.85 1.30
C ALA A 43 -17.50 -20.28 0.52
N TYR A 44 -18.65 -20.14 1.20
CA TYR A 44 -19.85 -19.55 0.61
C TYR A 44 -20.23 -18.29 1.37
N LYS A 45 -20.14 -17.13 0.70
CA LYS A 45 -20.47 -15.82 1.28
C LYS A 45 -21.86 -15.39 0.85
N VAL A 46 -22.72 -15.09 1.81
CA VAL A 46 -24.11 -14.61 1.62
C VAL A 46 -24.23 -13.23 2.25
N LYS A 47 -24.87 -12.29 1.57
CA LYS A 47 -25.12 -10.96 2.09
C LYS A 47 -26.34 -10.94 3.03
N LYS A 48 -26.20 -10.26 4.18
CA LYS A 48 -27.33 -10.08 5.12
C LYS A 48 -28.32 -9.04 4.58
N ASN A 49 -29.60 -9.20 4.91
CA ASN A 49 -30.61 -8.19 4.65
C ASN A 49 -30.45 -7.01 5.64
N VAL A 50 -29.61 -6.04 5.30
CA VAL A 50 -29.30 -4.87 6.13
C VAL A 50 -29.24 -3.60 5.28
N ASN A 51 -29.50 -2.45 5.90
CA ASN A 51 -29.28 -1.14 5.33
C ASN A 51 -28.60 -0.25 6.39
N TYR A 52 -27.38 0.19 6.10
CA TYR A 52 -26.59 1.08 6.96
C TYR A 52 -26.42 2.49 6.38
N GLY A 53 -27.19 2.85 5.32
CA GLY A 53 -27.06 4.11 4.62
C GLY A 53 -25.96 4.09 3.56
N PHE A 54 -24.73 3.83 3.93
CA PHE A 54 -23.60 3.69 3.01
C PHE A 54 -23.55 2.32 2.29
N LEU A 55 -24.29 1.35 2.78
CA LEU A 55 -24.44 -0.02 2.26
C LEU A 55 -25.91 -0.42 2.37
N ASP A 56 -26.53 -0.86 1.27
CA ASP A 56 -27.93 -1.26 1.23
C ASP A 56 -28.12 -2.62 0.54
N TYR A 57 -28.29 -3.66 1.33
CA TYR A 57 -28.62 -5.04 0.93
C TYR A 57 -30.05 -5.44 1.25
N SER A 58 -30.96 -4.48 1.43
CA SER A 58 -32.32 -4.68 1.93
C SER A 58 -33.20 -5.55 1.03
N THR A 59 -32.95 -5.60 -0.28
CA THR A 59 -33.74 -6.42 -1.22
C THR A 59 -32.89 -7.51 -1.87
N LEU A 60 -33.55 -8.60 -2.33
CA LEU A 60 -32.88 -9.69 -3.04
C LEU A 60 -32.15 -9.19 -4.30
N ASN A 61 -32.76 -8.29 -5.07
CA ASN A 61 -32.14 -7.71 -6.28
C ASN A 61 -30.88 -6.90 -5.96
N LYS A 62 -30.89 -6.14 -4.85
CA LYS A 62 -29.68 -5.43 -4.40
C LYS A 62 -28.60 -6.42 -3.99
N ARG A 63 -28.92 -7.45 -3.23
CA ARG A 63 -27.95 -8.50 -2.85
C ARG A 63 -27.38 -9.21 -4.06
N LYS A 64 -28.23 -9.56 -5.04
CA LYS A 64 -27.77 -10.09 -6.35
C LYS A 64 -26.77 -9.16 -7.00
N HIS A 65 -27.14 -7.90 -7.21
CA HIS A 65 -26.30 -6.91 -7.86
C HIS A 65 -24.92 -6.79 -7.18
N PHE A 66 -24.92 -6.69 -5.86
CA PHE A 66 -23.65 -6.50 -5.13
C PHE A 66 -22.80 -7.77 -5.03
N ILE A 67 -23.41 -8.97 -5.00
CA ILE A 67 -22.64 -10.21 -5.00
C ILE A 67 -22.01 -10.49 -6.38
N GLU A 68 -22.73 -10.17 -7.46
CA GLU A 68 -22.21 -10.23 -8.83
C GLU A 68 -21.10 -9.19 -9.05
N THR A 69 -21.26 -7.98 -8.49
CA THR A 69 -20.24 -6.93 -8.50
C THR A 69 -18.99 -7.38 -7.73
N GLU A 70 -19.16 -7.94 -6.53
CA GLU A 70 -18.07 -8.49 -5.72
C GLU A 70 -17.31 -9.58 -6.48
N PHE A 71 -18.04 -10.51 -7.10
CA PHE A 71 -17.42 -11.53 -7.93
C PHE A 71 -16.62 -10.93 -9.09
N ARG A 72 -17.22 -10.04 -9.87
CA ARG A 72 -16.56 -9.38 -11.02
C ARG A 72 -15.27 -8.66 -10.61
N LEU A 73 -15.32 -7.88 -9.53
CA LEU A 73 -14.19 -7.10 -9.06
C LEU A 73 -13.04 -7.96 -8.55
N ASN A 74 -13.37 -8.98 -7.77
CA ASN A 74 -12.36 -9.80 -7.11
C ASN A 74 -11.85 -10.93 -8.02
N LYS A 75 -12.66 -11.42 -8.96
CA LYS A 75 -12.22 -12.39 -9.98
C LYS A 75 -11.07 -11.87 -10.83
N LYS A 76 -11.01 -10.55 -11.07
CA LYS A 76 -9.90 -9.92 -11.81
C LYS A 76 -8.56 -10.01 -11.08
N ILE A 77 -8.56 -9.94 -9.74
CA ILE A 77 -7.33 -9.86 -8.92
C ILE A 77 -6.97 -11.17 -8.22
N ALA A 78 -7.96 -12.02 -7.97
CA ALA A 78 -7.80 -13.32 -7.33
C ALA A 78 -8.62 -14.40 -8.07
N PRO A 79 -8.31 -14.68 -9.36
CA PRO A 79 -9.10 -15.58 -10.20
C PRO A 79 -9.18 -17.02 -9.67
N GLU A 80 -8.16 -17.45 -8.91
CA GLU A 80 -8.15 -18.79 -8.32
C GLU A 80 -9.02 -18.88 -7.04
N LEU A 81 -9.24 -17.77 -6.35
CA LEU A 81 -10.05 -17.74 -5.12
C LEU A 81 -11.53 -17.56 -5.40
N TYR A 82 -11.94 -16.70 -6.32
CA TYR A 82 -13.33 -16.38 -6.64
C TYR A 82 -13.82 -17.27 -7.78
N LEU A 83 -14.75 -18.20 -7.51
CA LEU A 83 -15.15 -19.23 -8.46
C LEU A 83 -16.38 -18.83 -9.27
N GLU A 84 -17.53 -18.69 -8.58
CA GLU A 84 -18.83 -18.43 -9.21
C GLU A 84 -19.83 -17.81 -8.22
N VAL A 85 -20.89 -17.20 -8.74
CA VAL A 85 -22.08 -16.85 -7.98
C VAL A 85 -23.10 -17.97 -8.17
N VAL A 86 -23.58 -18.54 -7.06
CA VAL A 86 -24.58 -19.61 -7.06
C VAL A 86 -25.91 -19.09 -6.51
N THR A 87 -27.02 -19.64 -7.01
CA THR A 87 -28.36 -19.37 -6.51
C THR A 87 -28.69 -20.29 -5.35
N ILE A 88 -29.51 -19.84 -4.41
CA ILE A 88 -30.16 -20.63 -3.40
C ILE A 88 -31.66 -20.58 -3.68
N ASN A 89 -32.25 -21.73 -3.90
CA ASN A 89 -33.62 -21.89 -4.37
C ASN A 89 -34.48 -22.56 -3.28
N LYS A 90 -35.77 -22.26 -3.26
CA LYS A 90 -36.74 -22.96 -2.38
C LYS A 90 -37.65 -23.81 -3.23
N ILE A 91 -37.53 -25.15 -3.11
CA ILE A 91 -38.33 -26.18 -3.82
C ILE A 91 -38.96 -27.09 -2.76
N ASP A 92 -40.25 -27.29 -2.86
CA ASP A 92 -41.04 -28.16 -1.91
C ASP A 92 -40.72 -27.83 -0.43
N ASN A 93 -40.55 -26.56 -0.12
CA ASN A 93 -40.21 -26.03 1.20
C ASN A 93 -38.75 -26.28 1.65
N GLU A 94 -37.92 -26.93 0.83
CA GLU A 94 -36.49 -27.14 1.09
C GLU A 94 -35.62 -26.10 0.38
N LEU A 95 -34.51 -25.74 1.02
CA LEU A 95 -33.49 -24.87 0.44
C LEU A 95 -32.40 -25.71 -0.20
N ILE A 96 -32.08 -25.41 -1.47
CA ILE A 96 -31.07 -26.12 -2.24
C ILE A 96 -30.15 -25.12 -2.97
N ILE A 97 -28.89 -25.49 -3.24
CA ILE A 97 -27.98 -24.74 -4.08
C ILE A 97 -28.20 -25.10 -5.55
N GLY A 98 -28.24 -24.07 -6.40
CA GLY A 98 -28.41 -24.22 -7.85
C GLY A 98 -29.84 -24.18 -8.29
N GLY A 99 -30.05 -24.04 -9.61
CA GLY A 99 -31.37 -23.93 -10.21
C GLY A 99 -31.74 -22.48 -10.57
N SER A 100 -32.84 -22.33 -11.31
CA SER A 100 -33.29 -21.03 -11.84
C SER A 100 -34.70 -20.62 -11.38
N ARG A 101 -35.40 -21.46 -10.61
CA ARG A 101 -36.75 -21.19 -10.16
C ARG A 101 -36.80 -20.94 -8.65
N ASN A 102 -37.71 -20.05 -8.22
CA ASN A 102 -37.91 -19.73 -6.81
C ASN A 102 -36.64 -19.38 -6.05
N ILE A 103 -35.79 -18.51 -6.66
CA ILE A 103 -34.55 -18.03 -6.07
C ILE A 103 -34.89 -17.19 -4.83
N VAL A 104 -34.35 -17.54 -3.69
CA VAL A 104 -34.53 -16.85 -2.41
C VAL A 104 -33.29 -16.13 -1.93
N GLU A 105 -32.09 -16.53 -2.45
CA GLU A 105 -30.84 -15.88 -2.10
C GLU A 105 -29.74 -16.20 -3.14
N TYR A 106 -28.63 -15.46 -3.05
CA TYR A 106 -27.41 -15.67 -3.84
C TYR A 106 -26.23 -15.86 -2.90
N ALA A 107 -25.32 -16.75 -3.26
CA ALA A 107 -24.07 -16.97 -2.54
C ALA A 107 -22.88 -16.86 -3.49
N LEU A 108 -21.81 -16.25 -3.02
CA LEU A 108 -20.51 -16.23 -3.67
C LEU A 108 -19.72 -17.46 -3.24
N LYS A 109 -19.42 -18.35 -4.17
CA LYS A 109 -18.58 -19.53 -3.93
C LYS A 109 -17.12 -19.18 -4.20
N MET A 110 -16.29 -19.45 -3.24
CA MET A 110 -14.86 -19.18 -3.27
C MET A 110 -14.05 -20.42 -2.87
N ARG A 111 -12.78 -20.48 -3.23
CA ARG A 111 -11.84 -21.42 -2.60
C ARG A 111 -11.65 -21.02 -1.14
N GLN A 112 -11.75 -21.98 -0.24
CA GLN A 112 -11.41 -21.74 1.16
C GLN A 112 -9.91 -21.84 1.34
N PHE A 113 -9.35 -20.87 2.05
CA PHE A 113 -7.97 -20.89 2.52
C PHE A 113 -7.93 -20.78 4.05
N SER A 114 -6.82 -21.22 4.65
CA SER A 114 -6.64 -21.11 6.09
C SER A 114 -6.60 -19.65 6.53
N GLN A 115 -7.38 -19.29 7.55
CA GLN A 115 -7.33 -17.96 8.15
C GLN A 115 -5.93 -17.63 8.71
N GLN A 116 -5.12 -18.64 9.02
CA GLN A 116 -3.71 -18.45 9.42
C GLN A 116 -2.86 -17.85 8.30
N ASN A 117 -3.27 -17.98 7.04
CA ASN A 117 -2.58 -17.44 5.87
C ASN A 117 -2.92 -15.96 5.58
N LEU A 118 -3.80 -15.35 6.36
CA LEU A 118 -4.01 -13.90 6.30
C LEU A 118 -2.72 -13.16 6.72
N PHE A 119 -2.33 -12.13 5.99
CA PHE A 119 -1.14 -11.34 6.31
C PHE A 119 -1.19 -10.79 7.74
N SER A 120 -2.36 -10.40 8.23
CA SER A 120 -2.54 -9.99 9.62
C SER A 120 -2.19 -11.08 10.65
N ASN A 121 -2.43 -12.36 10.34
CA ASN A 121 -2.14 -13.48 11.21
C ASN A 121 -0.71 -13.99 11.02
N LEU A 122 -0.22 -14.03 9.78
CA LEU A 122 1.19 -14.33 9.48
C LEU A 122 2.14 -13.32 10.14
N LEU A 123 1.77 -12.02 10.14
CA LEU A 123 2.53 -10.98 10.81
C LEU A 123 2.61 -11.19 12.32
N LYS A 124 1.48 -11.52 12.97
CA LYS A 124 1.43 -11.84 14.41
C LYS A 124 2.24 -13.09 14.76
N ALA A 125 2.36 -14.03 13.82
CA ALA A 125 3.13 -15.27 13.98
C ALA A 125 4.60 -15.11 13.58
N ASP A 126 5.05 -13.88 13.25
CA ASP A 126 6.40 -13.53 12.78
C ASP A 126 6.87 -14.35 11.57
N LYS A 127 5.93 -14.67 10.66
CA LYS A 127 6.16 -15.46 9.43
C LYS A 127 6.34 -14.60 8.17
N LEU A 128 6.26 -13.28 8.30
CA LEU A 128 6.49 -12.36 7.18
C LEU A 128 7.85 -11.69 7.29
N SER A 129 8.46 -11.42 6.15
CA SER A 129 9.72 -10.70 6.01
C SER A 129 9.56 -9.49 5.10
N ALA A 130 10.54 -8.61 5.05
CA ALA A 130 10.56 -7.47 4.14
C ALA A 130 10.36 -7.88 2.67
N THR A 131 10.80 -9.08 2.27
CA THR A 131 10.62 -9.59 0.90
C THR A 131 9.14 -9.73 0.52
N HIS A 132 8.29 -10.19 1.44
CA HIS A 132 6.84 -10.26 1.20
C HIS A 132 6.23 -8.89 0.94
N PHE A 133 6.70 -7.84 1.64
CA PHE A 133 6.19 -6.48 1.46
C PHE A 133 6.76 -5.79 0.22
N ILE A 134 7.98 -6.12 -0.19
CA ILE A 134 8.53 -5.74 -1.49
C ILE A 134 7.67 -6.34 -2.61
N GLU A 135 7.35 -7.63 -2.54
CA GLU A 135 6.51 -8.27 -3.55
C GLU A 135 5.07 -7.73 -3.53
N LEU A 136 4.49 -7.50 -2.34
CA LEU A 136 3.19 -6.85 -2.21
C LEU A 136 3.17 -5.46 -2.88
N GLY A 137 4.24 -4.67 -2.73
CA GLY A 137 4.37 -3.36 -3.39
C GLY A 137 4.30 -3.47 -4.91
N LYS A 138 4.97 -4.47 -5.51
CA LYS A 138 4.91 -4.74 -6.95
C LYS A 138 3.50 -5.15 -7.40
N ILE A 139 2.87 -6.07 -6.64
CA ILE A 139 1.51 -6.56 -6.95
C ILE A 139 0.51 -5.40 -6.91
N VAL A 140 0.57 -4.54 -5.89
CA VAL A 140 -0.33 -3.38 -5.78
C VAL A 140 -0.05 -2.35 -6.88
N ALA A 141 1.21 -2.14 -7.25
CA ALA A 141 1.56 -1.23 -8.35
C ALA A 141 1.00 -1.74 -9.71
N ARG A 142 1.14 -3.03 -10.00
CA ARG A 142 0.54 -3.67 -11.20
C ARG A 142 -0.99 -3.60 -11.15
N PHE A 143 -1.60 -3.96 -10.02
CA PHE A 143 -3.04 -3.85 -9.83
C PHE A 143 -3.55 -2.43 -10.11
N HIS A 144 -2.87 -1.40 -9.60
CA HIS A 144 -3.23 -0.01 -9.88
C HIS A 144 -2.93 0.42 -11.32
N ALA A 145 -1.90 -0.14 -11.97
CA ALA A 145 -1.65 0.13 -13.39
C ALA A 145 -2.82 -0.36 -14.26
N ASP A 146 -3.33 -1.58 -13.99
CA ASP A 146 -4.41 -2.24 -14.72
C ASP A 146 -5.81 -1.80 -14.30
N ALA A 147 -5.94 -1.07 -13.17
CA ALA A 147 -7.23 -0.63 -12.64
C ALA A 147 -7.91 0.36 -13.58
N GLU A 148 -9.23 0.21 -13.73
CA GLU A 148 -10.04 1.06 -14.61
C GLU A 148 -10.01 2.53 -14.17
N THR A 149 -9.97 3.41 -15.16
CA THR A 149 -10.10 4.85 -14.98
C THR A 149 -10.88 5.44 -16.16
N SER A 150 -11.56 6.55 -15.93
CA SER A 150 -12.33 7.29 -16.91
C SER A 150 -12.61 8.68 -16.36
N ASP A 151 -13.18 9.58 -17.18
CA ASP A 151 -13.62 10.90 -16.71
C ASP A 151 -14.66 10.78 -15.58
N ARG A 152 -15.57 9.79 -15.68
CA ARG A 152 -16.52 9.47 -14.60
C ARG A 152 -15.79 9.09 -13.31
N ILE A 153 -14.85 8.14 -13.37
CA ILE A 153 -14.07 7.70 -12.21
C ILE A 153 -13.22 8.86 -11.67
N SER A 154 -12.51 9.59 -12.55
CA SER A 154 -11.71 10.76 -12.20
C SER A 154 -12.54 11.86 -11.51
N SER A 155 -13.84 11.97 -11.82
CA SER A 155 -14.73 12.93 -11.17
C SER A 155 -14.87 12.72 -9.66
N PHE A 156 -14.59 11.53 -9.14
CA PHE A 156 -14.58 11.23 -7.70
C PHE A 156 -13.38 11.84 -6.96
N GLY A 157 -12.31 12.17 -7.67
CA GLY A 157 -11.10 12.81 -7.14
C GLY A 157 -11.21 14.34 -7.00
N THR A 158 -12.38 14.96 -7.15
CA THR A 158 -12.55 16.39 -6.87
C THR A 158 -12.42 16.68 -5.39
N VAL A 159 -11.80 17.83 -5.05
CA VAL A 159 -11.67 18.27 -3.65
C VAL A 159 -13.02 18.22 -2.91
N ALA A 160 -14.11 18.67 -3.56
CA ALA A 160 -15.45 18.66 -2.95
C ALA A 160 -15.89 17.24 -2.54
N LYS A 161 -15.75 16.24 -3.45
CA LYS A 161 -16.15 14.87 -3.16
C LYS A 161 -15.27 14.21 -2.10
N ILE A 162 -13.94 14.40 -2.19
CA ILE A 162 -13.00 13.84 -1.21
C ILE A 162 -13.26 14.45 0.17
N ASN A 163 -13.39 15.79 0.25
CA ASN A 163 -13.55 16.51 1.52
C ASN A 163 -14.86 16.15 2.25
N THR A 164 -15.95 15.85 1.52
CA THR A 164 -17.21 15.39 2.13
C THR A 164 -16.98 14.23 3.09
N ALA A 165 -16.22 13.22 2.68
CA ALA A 165 -15.92 12.05 3.51
C ALA A 165 -15.07 12.38 4.75
N PHE A 166 -14.23 13.43 4.70
CA PHE A 166 -13.50 13.92 5.88
C PHE A 166 -14.42 14.66 6.84
N ILE A 167 -15.28 15.55 6.32
CA ILE A 167 -16.25 16.31 7.12
C ILE A 167 -17.17 15.36 7.90
N GLU A 168 -17.70 14.34 7.23
CA GLU A 168 -18.55 13.33 7.87
C GLU A 168 -17.80 12.60 9.00
N ASN A 169 -16.53 12.25 8.81
CA ASN A 169 -15.73 11.61 9.86
C ASN A 169 -15.60 12.50 11.10
N TYR A 170 -15.33 13.80 10.94
CA TYR A 170 -15.22 14.74 12.05
C TYR A 170 -16.57 14.94 12.75
N GLN A 171 -17.66 15.11 12.00
CA GLN A 171 -19.00 15.25 12.57
C GLN A 171 -19.39 14.02 13.41
N GLN A 172 -19.18 12.81 12.89
CA GLN A 172 -19.55 11.55 13.55
C GLN A 172 -18.70 11.26 14.79
N SER A 173 -17.46 11.77 14.85
CA SER A 173 -16.53 11.50 15.95
C SER A 173 -16.51 12.58 17.02
N GLN A 174 -17.17 13.71 16.83
CA GLN A 174 -17.13 14.84 17.75
C GLN A 174 -17.55 14.47 19.17
N LYS A 175 -18.52 13.57 19.33
CA LYS A 175 -19.02 13.11 20.64
C LYS A 175 -17.98 12.31 21.45
N TYR A 176 -16.90 11.85 20.84
CA TYR A 176 -15.84 11.07 21.50
C TYR A 176 -14.68 11.94 21.99
N ILE A 177 -14.75 13.29 21.80
CA ILE A 177 -13.76 14.22 22.34
C ILE A 177 -13.85 14.20 23.88
N GLY A 178 -12.69 14.06 24.52
CA GLY A 178 -12.59 13.94 25.98
C GLY A 178 -12.66 12.49 26.49
N THR A 179 -13.05 11.52 25.65
CA THR A 179 -13.09 10.09 26.03
C THR A 179 -11.97 9.28 25.39
N VAL A 180 -11.97 9.16 24.06
CA VAL A 180 -10.93 8.43 23.31
C VAL A 180 -10.11 9.34 22.39
N GLN A 181 -10.58 10.57 22.13
CA GLN A 181 -9.88 11.59 21.37
C GLN A 181 -9.70 12.85 22.21
N THR A 182 -8.49 13.42 22.25
CA THR A 182 -8.28 14.73 22.90
C THR A 182 -8.76 15.87 22.02
N LYS A 183 -9.16 17.00 22.64
CA LYS A 183 -9.53 18.22 21.90
C LYS A 183 -8.39 18.70 21.00
N LYS A 184 -7.13 18.60 21.47
CA LYS A 184 -5.93 18.95 20.69
C LYS A 184 -5.81 18.10 19.41
N GLN A 185 -5.96 16.78 19.52
CA GLN A 185 -5.91 15.88 18.36
C GLN A 185 -7.00 16.22 17.35
N PHE A 186 -8.25 16.38 17.79
CA PHE A 186 -9.35 16.73 16.91
C PHE A 186 -9.13 18.05 16.17
N VAL A 187 -8.83 19.13 16.91
CA VAL A 187 -8.63 20.47 16.34
C VAL A 187 -7.47 20.48 15.36
N ALA A 188 -6.31 19.91 15.73
CA ALA A 188 -5.13 19.91 14.88
C ALA A 188 -5.32 19.06 13.62
N THR A 189 -5.92 17.86 13.75
CA THR A 189 -6.16 16.99 12.60
C THR A 189 -7.14 17.63 11.62
N LYS A 190 -8.22 18.26 12.15
CA LYS A 190 -9.19 18.98 11.31
C LYS A 190 -8.56 20.19 10.63
N ALA A 191 -7.83 21.02 11.37
CA ALA A 191 -7.15 22.21 10.81
C ALA A 191 -6.15 21.82 9.70
N TYR A 192 -5.36 20.77 9.90
CA TYR A 192 -4.47 20.22 8.85
C TYR A 192 -5.27 19.84 7.60
N THR A 193 -6.37 19.12 7.76
CA THR A 193 -7.22 18.71 6.63
C THR A 193 -7.80 19.92 5.88
N ASP A 194 -8.33 20.90 6.60
CA ASP A 194 -8.92 22.09 6.01
C ASP A 194 -7.87 22.92 5.23
N SER A 195 -6.68 23.14 5.83
CA SER A 195 -5.55 23.80 5.16
C SER A 195 -5.08 23.03 3.93
N PHE A 196 -4.95 21.70 4.04
CA PHE A 196 -4.50 20.88 2.93
C PHE A 196 -5.41 21.00 1.70
N PHE A 197 -6.73 20.95 1.90
CA PHE A 197 -7.68 21.09 0.80
C PHE A 197 -7.74 22.52 0.25
N SER A 198 -7.57 23.55 1.08
CA SER A 198 -7.59 24.94 0.63
C SER A 198 -6.35 25.33 -0.17
N GLU A 199 -5.18 24.89 0.27
CA GLU A 199 -3.88 25.30 -0.28
C GLU A 199 -3.41 24.42 -1.45
N ARG A 200 -3.85 23.15 -1.51
CA ARG A 200 -3.33 22.16 -2.47
C ARG A 200 -4.33 21.72 -3.54
N LYS A 201 -5.31 22.57 -3.91
CA LYS A 201 -6.32 22.26 -4.95
C LYS A 201 -5.70 21.78 -6.26
N ASN A 202 -4.63 22.44 -6.70
CA ASN A 202 -3.94 22.09 -7.94
C ASN A 202 -3.30 20.68 -7.90
N LEU A 203 -2.91 20.21 -6.72
CA LEU A 203 -2.38 18.87 -6.57
C LEU A 203 -3.45 17.81 -6.90
N PHE A 204 -4.65 17.97 -6.34
CA PHE A 204 -5.78 17.06 -6.65
C PHE A 204 -6.18 17.14 -8.12
N GLN A 205 -6.18 18.34 -8.71
CA GLN A 205 -6.45 18.50 -10.15
C GLN A 205 -5.40 17.73 -10.97
N THR A 206 -4.10 17.92 -10.68
CA THR A 206 -3.02 17.20 -11.36
C THR A 206 -3.16 15.67 -11.22
N ARG A 207 -3.57 15.18 -10.04
CA ARG A 207 -3.81 13.74 -9.81
C ARG A 207 -4.94 13.21 -10.71
N ARG A 208 -6.02 13.98 -10.85
CA ARG A 208 -7.14 13.66 -11.75
C ARG A 208 -6.71 13.66 -13.21
N ASP A 209 -6.02 14.71 -13.66
CA ASP A 209 -5.57 14.87 -15.05
C ASP A 209 -4.59 13.77 -15.47
N ARG A 210 -3.87 13.20 -14.51
CA ARG A 210 -2.98 12.06 -14.69
C ARG A 210 -3.66 10.70 -14.46
N TYR A 211 -4.97 10.66 -14.38
CA TYR A 211 -5.75 9.44 -14.17
C TYR A 211 -5.27 8.60 -12.97
N LYS A 212 -4.91 9.28 -11.85
CA LYS A 212 -4.51 8.62 -10.60
C LYS A 212 -5.71 8.26 -9.72
N ILE A 213 -6.91 8.69 -10.09
CA ILE A 213 -8.17 8.23 -9.51
C ILE A 213 -8.61 7.01 -10.30
N LYS A 214 -8.72 5.87 -9.63
CA LYS A 214 -8.95 4.58 -10.28
C LYS A 214 -9.96 3.73 -9.53
N GLU A 215 -10.44 2.64 -10.16
CA GLU A 215 -11.24 1.63 -9.48
C GLU A 215 -10.34 0.77 -8.58
N CYS A 216 -9.94 1.33 -7.44
CA CYS A 216 -9.02 0.76 -6.47
C CYS A 216 -9.64 -0.37 -5.63
N HIS A 217 -8.91 -0.88 -4.65
CA HIS A 217 -9.41 -1.86 -3.68
C HIS A 217 -10.40 -1.23 -2.70
N GLY A 218 -10.04 -0.07 -2.16
CA GLY A 218 -10.85 0.71 -1.22
C GLY A 218 -10.68 0.31 0.25
N ASP A 219 -10.21 -0.92 0.53
CA ASP A 219 -10.04 -1.46 1.89
C ASP A 219 -8.77 -2.34 1.99
N LEU A 220 -7.63 -1.85 1.47
CA LEU A 220 -6.40 -2.62 1.33
C LEU A 220 -5.59 -2.69 2.64
N HIS A 221 -6.12 -3.39 3.64
CA HIS A 221 -5.43 -3.69 4.89
C HIS A 221 -5.02 -5.17 4.96
N LEU A 222 -4.16 -5.53 5.93
CA LEU A 222 -3.55 -6.86 6.02
C LEU A 222 -4.54 -8.02 6.24
N LYS A 223 -5.80 -7.76 6.62
CA LYS A 223 -6.85 -8.80 6.71
C LYS A 223 -7.45 -9.13 5.35
N ASN A 224 -7.25 -8.27 4.34
CA ASN A 224 -7.72 -8.46 2.96
C ASN A 224 -6.58 -8.85 2.01
N ILE A 225 -5.50 -9.39 2.58
CA ILE A 225 -4.34 -9.94 1.87
C ILE A 225 -4.06 -11.32 2.44
N CYS A 226 -3.88 -12.33 1.59
CA CYS A 226 -3.52 -13.67 2.03
C CYS A 226 -2.38 -14.28 1.21
N LEU A 227 -1.73 -15.28 1.79
CA LEU A 227 -0.79 -16.14 1.09
C LEU A 227 -1.54 -17.40 0.66
N TRP A 228 -1.73 -17.58 -0.64
CA TRP A 228 -2.40 -18.72 -1.26
C TRP A 228 -1.45 -19.44 -2.20
N GLN A 229 -1.11 -20.71 -1.90
CA GLN A 229 -0.15 -21.48 -2.71
C GLN A 229 1.15 -20.69 -2.99
N ASP A 230 1.72 -20.13 -1.93
CA ASP A 230 2.93 -19.30 -1.94
C ASP A 230 2.83 -18.00 -2.80
N LYS A 231 1.62 -17.63 -3.23
CA LYS A 231 1.36 -16.37 -3.94
C LYS A 231 0.57 -15.41 -3.04
N ILE A 232 0.95 -14.15 -3.07
CA ILE A 232 0.21 -13.08 -2.41
C ILE A 232 -1.04 -12.78 -3.23
N GLN A 233 -2.21 -12.84 -2.58
CA GLN A 233 -3.50 -12.54 -3.17
C GLN A 233 -4.17 -11.39 -2.43
N LEU A 234 -4.67 -10.40 -3.20
CA LEU A 234 -5.55 -9.34 -2.71
C LEU A 234 -6.99 -9.83 -2.88
N PHE A 235 -7.86 -9.60 -1.90
CA PHE A 235 -9.26 -10.04 -1.97
C PHE A 235 -10.18 -9.14 -1.14
N ASP A 236 -11.49 -9.27 -1.30
CA ASP A 236 -12.53 -8.53 -0.59
C ASP A 236 -12.51 -7.01 -0.89
N ARG A 237 -12.40 -6.66 -2.20
CA ARG A 237 -12.55 -5.27 -2.67
C ARG A 237 -13.95 -4.76 -2.35
N ILE A 238 -14.05 -3.47 -2.04
CA ILE A 238 -15.35 -2.83 -1.79
C ILE A 238 -16.21 -2.85 -3.06
N GLU A 239 -17.37 -3.51 -2.99
CA GLU A 239 -18.34 -3.61 -4.08
C GLU A 239 -19.54 -2.68 -3.92
N PHE A 240 -19.91 -2.37 -2.66
CA PHE A 240 -21.18 -1.74 -2.30
C PHE A 240 -21.20 -0.22 -2.46
N ASN A 241 -20.05 0.44 -2.63
CA ASN A 241 -19.98 1.88 -2.72
C ASN A 241 -18.83 2.35 -3.64
N GLU A 242 -19.21 3.01 -4.74
CA GLU A 242 -18.25 3.52 -5.72
C GLU A 242 -17.34 4.60 -5.14
N SER A 243 -17.83 5.46 -4.26
CA SER A 243 -17.02 6.51 -3.63
C SER A 243 -15.91 5.97 -2.73
N PHE A 244 -16.02 4.71 -2.27
CA PHE A 244 -15.00 4.07 -1.45
C PHE A 244 -13.96 3.32 -2.29
N ARG A 245 -14.25 3.05 -3.57
CA ARG A 245 -13.34 2.34 -4.47
C ARG A 245 -12.85 3.20 -5.64
N PHE A 246 -13.59 4.24 -6.06
CA PHE A 246 -13.12 5.23 -7.04
C PHE A 246 -12.30 6.30 -6.33
N VAL A 247 -11.07 5.96 -5.99
CA VAL A 247 -10.20 6.75 -5.12
C VAL A 247 -8.83 6.95 -5.76
N ASP A 248 -8.05 7.87 -5.19
CA ASP A 248 -6.65 8.00 -5.53
C ASP A 248 -5.89 6.72 -5.18
N THR A 249 -4.99 6.27 -6.04
CA THR A 249 -4.16 5.08 -5.80
C THR A 249 -3.40 5.16 -4.47
N MET A 250 -3.01 6.36 -4.03
CA MET A 250 -2.36 6.57 -2.74
C MET A 250 -3.29 6.34 -1.54
N TYR A 251 -4.61 6.31 -1.75
CA TYR A 251 -5.57 5.97 -0.70
C TYR A 251 -5.44 4.49 -0.27
N ASP A 252 -5.32 3.57 -1.24
CA ASP A 252 -5.06 2.15 -0.96
C ASP A 252 -3.68 1.94 -0.32
N VAL A 253 -2.65 2.58 -0.90
CA VAL A 253 -1.28 2.54 -0.37
C VAL A 253 -1.23 3.01 1.08
N ALA A 254 -1.93 4.11 1.39
CA ALA A 254 -2.01 4.65 2.75
C ALA A 254 -2.62 3.64 3.73
N PHE A 255 -3.59 2.84 3.31
CA PHE A 255 -4.23 1.88 4.20
C PHE A 255 -3.28 0.78 4.65
N THR A 256 -2.53 0.20 3.71
CA THR A 256 -1.52 -0.82 4.02
C THR A 256 -0.41 -0.28 4.93
N ILE A 257 0.11 0.92 4.64
CA ILE A 257 1.15 1.57 5.44
C ILE A 257 0.64 1.83 6.87
N MET A 258 -0.51 2.48 7.00
CA MET A 258 -1.12 2.81 8.29
C MET A 258 -1.35 1.55 9.13
N ASP A 259 -1.83 0.46 8.52
CA ASP A 259 -2.09 -0.81 9.23
C ASP A 259 -0.79 -1.48 9.69
N LEU A 260 0.30 -1.40 8.92
CA LEU A 260 1.64 -1.88 9.30
C LEU A 260 2.23 -1.04 10.43
N GLU A 261 2.17 0.29 10.34
CA GLU A 261 2.70 1.18 11.37
C GLU A 261 1.90 1.05 12.68
N ALA A 262 0.57 0.86 12.61
CA ALA A 262 -0.26 0.55 13.77
C ALA A 262 0.12 -0.77 14.47
N LYS A 263 0.84 -1.67 13.78
CA LYS A 263 1.37 -2.93 14.28
C LYS A 263 2.87 -2.87 14.57
N GLU A 264 3.43 -1.66 14.69
CA GLU A 264 4.84 -1.42 15.02
C GLU A 264 5.83 -2.07 14.02
N LYS A 265 5.44 -2.09 12.72
CA LYS A 265 6.26 -2.60 11.62
C LYS A 265 6.54 -1.51 10.56
N PRO A 266 7.15 -0.36 10.94
CA PRO A 266 7.43 0.74 10.00
C PRO A 266 8.47 0.35 8.94
N ASP A 267 9.36 -0.59 9.22
CA ASP A 267 10.35 -1.14 8.29
C ASP A 267 9.68 -1.90 7.13
N PHE A 268 8.63 -2.69 7.43
CA PHE A 268 7.83 -3.36 6.41
C PHE A 268 6.96 -2.37 5.62
N ALA A 269 6.41 -1.37 6.28
CA ALA A 269 5.69 -0.28 5.61
C ALA A 269 6.60 0.46 4.63
N ASN A 270 7.85 0.74 5.01
CA ASN A 270 8.86 1.35 4.16
C ASN A 270 9.24 0.46 2.97
N ALA A 271 9.43 -0.85 3.19
CA ALA A 271 9.73 -1.81 2.14
C ALA A 271 8.59 -1.88 1.09
N PHE A 272 7.35 -1.93 1.55
CA PHE A 272 6.16 -1.88 0.69
C PHE A 272 6.09 -0.58 -0.11
N LEU A 273 6.21 0.57 0.56
CA LEU A 273 6.10 1.88 -0.07
C LEU A 273 7.17 2.10 -1.14
N ASN A 274 8.44 1.83 -0.82
CA ASN A 274 9.53 2.00 -1.79
C ASN A 274 9.37 1.11 -3.01
N SER A 275 8.96 -0.15 -2.82
CA SER A 275 8.67 -1.06 -3.93
C SER A 275 7.50 -0.58 -4.78
N TYR A 276 6.40 -0.14 -4.15
CA TYR A 276 5.26 0.45 -4.86
C TYR A 276 5.67 1.66 -5.71
N LEU A 277 6.43 2.60 -5.13
CA LEU A 277 6.88 3.81 -5.80
C LEU A 277 7.82 3.50 -6.97
N GLU A 278 8.74 2.55 -6.77
CA GLU A 278 9.67 2.12 -7.82
C GLU A 278 8.91 1.58 -9.03
N TYR A 279 7.92 0.68 -8.81
CA TYR A 279 7.16 0.05 -9.88
C TYR A 279 6.10 0.96 -10.51
N SER A 280 5.45 1.82 -9.75
CA SER A 280 4.41 2.73 -10.24
C SER A 280 4.93 4.03 -10.85
N GLY A 281 6.18 4.43 -10.55
CA GLY A 281 6.74 5.73 -10.90
C GLY A 281 6.03 6.92 -10.26
N ASP A 282 5.13 6.69 -9.30
CA ASP A 282 4.25 7.73 -8.74
C ASP A 282 4.84 8.40 -7.48
N TRP A 283 6.10 8.83 -7.53
CA TRP A 283 6.71 9.59 -6.42
C TRP A 283 5.95 10.88 -6.08
N SER A 284 5.24 11.48 -7.04
CA SER A 284 4.40 12.66 -6.79
C SER A 284 3.18 12.34 -5.90
N GLY A 285 2.77 11.10 -5.82
CA GLY A 285 1.70 10.64 -4.92
C GLY A 285 2.04 10.81 -3.44
N LEU A 286 3.35 10.87 -3.10
CA LEU A 286 3.81 11.15 -1.74
C LEU A 286 3.32 12.51 -1.23
N LEU A 287 3.00 13.45 -2.10
CA LEU A 287 2.46 14.76 -1.72
C LEU A 287 1.05 14.68 -1.11
N VAL A 288 0.25 13.66 -1.45
CA VAL A 288 -1.09 13.42 -0.88
C VAL A 288 -1.10 12.31 0.18
N LEU A 289 -0.03 11.52 0.27
CA LEU A 289 0.03 10.35 1.14
C LEU A 289 -0.22 10.68 2.63
N PRO A 290 0.35 11.75 3.24
CA PRO A 290 0.11 12.06 4.66
C PRO A 290 -1.36 12.36 4.97
N LEU A 291 -2.09 13.00 4.05
CA LEU A 291 -3.52 13.24 4.18
C LEU A 291 -4.31 11.92 4.24
N TYR A 292 -4.00 10.98 3.35
CA TYR A 292 -4.68 9.69 3.32
C TYR A 292 -4.28 8.79 4.49
N LEU A 293 -3.02 8.82 4.94
CA LEU A 293 -2.58 8.13 6.17
C LEU A 293 -3.37 8.62 7.39
N SER A 294 -3.46 9.93 7.57
CA SER A 294 -4.24 10.54 8.65
C SER A 294 -5.71 10.12 8.56
N ARG A 295 -6.29 10.15 7.35
CA ARG A 295 -7.67 9.72 7.14
C ARG A 295 -7.91 8.25 7.48
N GLN A 296 -7.06 7.34 7.03
CA GLN A 296 -7.24 5.91 7.29
C GLN A 296 -7.14 5.59 8.78
N ALA A 297 -6.17 6.17 9.49
CA ALA A 297 -6.08 6.06 10.93
C ALA A 297 -7.32 6.65 11.63
N TYR A 298 -7.80 7.81 11.18
CA TYR A 298 -8.98 8.46 11.74
C TYR A 298 -10.26 7.62 11.55
N VAL A 299 -10.44 7.00 10.37
CA VAL A 299 -11.56 6.07 10.11
C VAL A 299 -11.50 4.85 11.02
N ARG A 300 -10.30 4.25 11.20
CA ARG A 300 -10.13 3.12 12.14
C ARG A 300 -10.44 3.53 13.57
N ALA A 301 -9.99 4.72 14.00
CA ALA A 301 -10.34 5.27 15.31
C ALA A 301 -11.84 5.42 15.50
N LYS A 302 -12.53 6.02 14.50
CA LYS A 302 -13.98 6.23 14.51
C LYS A 302 -14.76 4.90 14.60
N ILE A 303 -14.37 3.89 13.80
CA ILE A 303 -15.03 2.56 13.82
C ILE A 303 -14.90 1.91 15.21
N ASN A 304 -13.72 1.97 15.82
CA ASN A 304 -13.52 1.47 17.18
C ASN A 304 -14.31 2.28 18.22
N SER A 305 -14.46 3.60 18.00
CA SER A 305 -15.29 4.45 18.87
C SER A 305 -16.76 4.08 18.81
N PHE A 306 -17.29 3.70 17.65
CA PHE A 306 -18.69 3.28 17.50
C PHE A 306 -19.02 2.03 18.33
N LEU A 307 -18.06 1.11 18.51
CA LEU A 307 -18.25 -0.04 19.38
C LEU A 307 -18.55 0.36 20.84
N LEU A 308 -18.12 1.54 21.27
CA LEU A 308 -18.37 2.03 22.63
C LEU A 308 -19.82 2.47 22.84
N ASP A 309 -20.57 2.71 21.76
CA ASP A 309 -21.99 3.07 21.81
C ASP A 309 -22.89 1.82 22.01
N ASP A 310 -22.37 0.61 21.80
CA ASP A 310 -23.12 -0.63 22.01
C ASP A 310 -23.24 -0.90 23.53
N PRO A 311 -24.45 -0.84 24.10
CA PRO A 311 -24.65 -1.13 25.51
C PRO A 311 -24.38 -2.58 25.89
N GLN A 312 -24.41 -3.50 24.91
CA GLN A 312 -24.21 -4.94 25.09
C GLN A 312 -22.75 -5.39 24.94
N ILE A 313 -21.84 -4.47 24.59
CA ILE A 313 -20.42 -4.79 24.42
C ILE A 313 -19.83 -5.31 25.75
N GLY A 314 -19.15 -6.46 25.71
CA GLY A 314 -18.47 -7.03 26.87
C GLY A 314 -17.35 -6.10 27.39
N LYS A 315 -17.08 -6.14 28.70
CA LYS A 315 -16.10 -5.26 29.37
C LYS A 315 -14.72 -5.30 28.69
N THR A 316 -14.20 -6.50 28.41
CA THR A 316 -12.89 -6.70 27.75
C THR A 316 -12.87 -6.11 26.35
N GLN A 317 -13.92 -6.37 25.56
CA GLN A 317 -14.03 -5.85 24.19
C GLN A 317 -14.16 -4.32 24.19
N ARG A 318 -14.90 -3.75 25.13
CA ARG A 318 -14.99 -2.29 25.33
C ARG A 318 -13.64 -1.66 25.61
N GLN A 319 -12.84 -2.27 26.53
CA GLN A 319 -11.49 -1.78 26.83
C GLN A 319 -10.56 -1.85 25.61
N GLN A 320 -10.60 -2.95 24.85
CA GLN A 320 -9.81 -3.11 23.63
C GLN A 320 -10.21 -2.05 22.58
N ALA A 321 -11.51 -1.85 22.37
CA ALA A 321 -12.01 -0.83 21.43
C ALA A 321 -11.60 0.58 21.86
N GLN A 322 -11.66 0.89 23.15
CA GLN A 322 -11.26 2.18 23.70
C GLN A 322 -9.76 2.44 23.49
N GLN A 323 -8.91 1.45 23.77
CA GLN A 323 -7.47 1.58 23.56
C GLN A 323 -7.14 1.72 22.07
N ALA A 324 -7.70 0.87 21.22
CA ALA A 324 -7.51 0.95 19.78
C ALA A 324 -7.95 2.32 19.19
N ALA A 325 -9.10 2.85 19.63
CA ALA A 325 -9.54 4.17 19.21
C ALA A 325 -8.53 5.27 19.59
N ARG A 326 -8.02 5.26 20.83
CA ARG A 326 -7.00 6.21 21.30
C ARG A 326 -5.71 6.14 20.49
N ASP A 327 -5.24 4.94 20.19
CA ASP A 327 -4.00 4.72 19.44
C ASP A 327 -4.15 5.20 17.99
N TYR A 328 -5.26 4.89 17.33
CA TYR A 328 -5.52 5.36 15.98
C TYR A 328 -5.76 6.88 15.90
N TYR A 329 -6.41 7.53 16.86
CA TYR A 329 -6.51 9.01 16.88
C TYR A 329 -5.13 9.65 17.09
N ARG A 330 -4.28 9.06 17.92
CA ARG A 330 -2.89 9.52 18.10
C ARG A 330 -2.10 9.37 16.80
N GLN A 331 -2.20 8.24 16.12
CA GLN A 331 -1.56 7.98 14.84
C GLN A 331 -2.04 8.96 13.76
N ALA A 332 -3.36 9.18 13.65
CA ALA A 332 -3.93 10.16 12.73
C ALA A 332 -3.36 11.57 12.97
N TYR A 333 -3.23 11.99 14.23
CA TYR A 333 -2.62 13.26 14.60
C TYR A 333 -1.12 13.30 14.25
N GLN A 334 -0.36 12.22 14.48
CA GLN A 334 1.06 12.15 14.16
C GLN A 334 1.35 12.35 12.67
N TYR A 335 0.49 11.88 11.77
CA TYR A 335 0.62 12.09 10.34
C TYR A 335 0.43 13.55 9.90
N THR A 336 -0.16 14.38 10.73
CA THR A 336 -0.36 15.81 10.44
C THR A 336 0.82 16.69 10.90
N GLN A 337 1.82 16.09 11.56
CA GLN A 337 2.95 16.86 12.09
C GLN A 337 4.02 17.09 11.01
N THR A 338 4.55 18.29 10.96
CA THR A 338 5.65 18.66 10.05
C THR A 338 6.90 17.86 10.41
N LYS A 339 7.56 17.36 9.41
CA LYS A 339 8.85 16.63 9.52
C LYS A 339 9.93 17.43 8.78
N SER A 340 11.18 17.28 9.23
CA SER A 340 12.34 17.82 8.52
C SER A 340 12.84 16.80 7.51
N GLY A 341 12.97 17.22 6.27
CA GLY A 341 13.52 16.40 5.20
C GLY A 341 15.05 16.39 5.22
N SER A 342 15.63 15.35 4.63
CA SER A 342 17.07 15.24 4.41
C SER A 342 17.36 14.48 3.11
N LEU A 343 18.58 14.63 2.61
CA LEU A 343 19.02 14.04 1.35
C LEU A 343 20.27 13.19 1.55
N ILE A 344 20.23 11.99 1.00
CA ILE A 344 21.39 11.11 0.87
C ILE A 344 21.59 10.82 -0.61
N ILE A 345 22.81 10.90 -1.11
CA ILE A 345 23.16 10.35 -2.42
C ILE A 345 24.12 9.19 -2.26
N MET A 346 23.85 8.11 -2.99
CA MET A 346 24.75 6.97 -3.06
C MET A 346 25.82 7.25 -4.12
N SER A 347 27.05 6.85 -3.86
CA SER A 347 28.16 6.93 -4.83
C SER A 347 28.91 5.60 -4.88
N GLY A 348 29.53 5.29 -6.01
CA GLY A 348 30.34 4.09 -6.21
C GLY A 348 30.04 3.36 -7.50
N LEU A 349 30.89 2.42 -7.88
CA LEU A 349 30.82 1.64 -9.12
C LEU A 349 29.64 0.65 -9.11
N SER A 350 29.27 0.13 -10.27
CA SER A 350 28.33 -1.00 -10.36
C SER A 350 28.87 -2.21 -9.58
N GLY A 351 27.98 -2.94 -8.90
CA GLY A 351 28.39 -4.05 -8.02
C GLY A 351 28.87 -3.64 -6.62
N SER A 352 29.09 -2.33 -6.32
CA SER A 352 29.60 -1.88 -5.01
C SER A 352 28.56 -1.92 -3.86
N GLY A 353 27.37 -2.48 -4.04
CA GLY A 353 26.38 -2.68 -2.99
C GLY A 353 25.51 -1.45 -2.67
N LYS A 354 25.58 -0.36 -3.45
CA LYS A 354 24.81 0.89 -3.25
C LYS A 354 23.33 0.65 -2.93
N SER A 355 22.63 -0.11 -3.78
CA SER A 355 21.20 -0.36 -3.62
C SER A 355 20.87 -1.18 -2.37
N THR A 356 21.76 -2.08 -1.96
CA THR A 356 21.62 -2.85 -0.71
C THR A 356 21.76 -1.94 0.50
N VAL A 357 22.79 -1.08 0.51
CA VAL A 357 23.02 -0.08 1.57
C VAL A 357 21.87 0.91 1.61
N ALA A 358 21.45 1.45 0.45
CA ALA A 358 20.32 2.39 0.36
C ALA A 358 19.02 1.81 0.95
N LYS A 359 18.68 0.55 0.60
CA LYS A 359 17.51 -0.14 1.14
C LYS A 359 17.62 -0.41 2.65
N SER A 360 18.82 -0.71 3.15
CA SER A 360 19.05 -0.89 4.60
C SER A 360 18.86 0.41 5.35
N ILE A 361 19.49 1.50 4.91
CA ILE A 361 19.30 2.83 5.51
C ILE A 361 17.82 3.22 5.46
N ALA A 362 17.17 3.05 4.29
CA ALA A 362 15.78 3.45 4.11
C ALA A 362 14.83 2.80 5.13
N ARG A 363 15.00 1.50 5.40
CA ARG A 363 14.19 0.78 6.38
C ARG A 363 14.39 1.30 7.80
N ASN A 364 15.63 1.64 8.16
CA ASN A 364 15.95 2.11 9.51
C ASN A 364 15.41 3.52 9.78
N VAL A 365 15.42 4.41 8.78
CA VAL A 365 15.04 5.82 8.95
C VAL A 365 13.77 6.21 8.20
N SER A 366 13.03 5.25 7.66
CA SER A 366 11.82 5.45 6.84
C SER A 366 12.06 6.42 5.66
N ALA A 367 13.18 6.25 4.94
CA ALA A 367 13.51 7.09 3.79
C ALA A 367 12.89 6.57 2.48
N ILE A 368 12.72 7.46 1.52
CA ILE A 368 12.27 7.15 0.15
C ILE A 368 13.50 6.96 -0.72
N VAL A 369 13.63 5.78 -1.32
CA VAL A 369 14.70 5.46 -2.27
C VAL A 369 14.23 5.75 -3.69
N ILE A 370 15.04 6.50 -4.45
CA ILE A 370 14.79 6.78 -5.87
C ILE A 370 15.99 6.28 -6.66
N ARG A 371 15.79 5.16 -7.38
CA ARG A 371 16.85 4.53 -8.19
C ARG A 371 16.91 5.15 -9.57
N SER A 372 18.14 5.45 -10.03
CA SER A 372 18.38 5.99 -11.37
C SER A 372 17.86 5.11 -12.49
N ASP A 373 18.00 3.78 -12.33
CA ASP A 373 17.55 2.82 -13.34
C ASP A 373 16.02 2.80 -13.46
N ALA A 374 15.29 2.88 -12.33
CA ALA A 374 13.84 3.01 -12.34
C ALA A 374 13.39 4.32 -13.01
N VAL A 375 13.99 5.46 -12.62
CA VAL A 375 13.68 6.76 -13.23
C VAL A 375 13.95 6.76 -14.73
N ARG A 376 15.05 6.16 -15.18
CA ARG A 376 15.42 6.04 -16.59
C ARG A 376 14.37 5.24 -17.36
N LYS A 377 14.00 4.06 -16.86
CA LYS A 377 12.99 3.20 -17.51
C LYS A 377 11.61 3.88 -17.57
N HIS A 378 11.20 4.56 -16.50
CA HIS A 378 9.96 5.35 -16.52
C HIS A 378 10.01 6.53 -17.51
N LEU A 379 11.14 7.21 -17.67
CA LEU A 379 11.32 8.26 -18.68
C LEU A 379 11.26 7.71 -20.09
N ALA A 380 11.79 6.50 -20.30
CA ALA A 380 11.76 5.80 -21.59
C ALA A 380 10.41 5.11 -21.88
N GLY A 381 9.49 5.04 -20.91
CA GLY A 381 8.20 4.37 -21.06
C GLY A 381 8.27 2.86 -21.18
N ILE A 382 9.34 2.22 -20.63
CA ILE A 382 9.52 0.76 -20.61
C ILE A 382 9.26 0.20 -19.21
N ALA A 383 8.82 -1.05 -19.13
CA ALA A 383 8.59 -1.72 -17.86
C ALA A 383 9.89 -1.98 -17.09
N LEU A 384 9.83 -2.02 -15.76
CA LEU A 384 11.03 -2.19 -14.94
C LEU A 384 11.69 -3.57 -15.08
N ASP A 385 10.91 -4.58 -15.42
CA ASP A 385 11.34 -5.97 -15.66
C ASP A 385 11.80 -6.23 -17.10
N GLU A 386 11.66 -5.25 -18.01
CA GLU A 386 12.24 -5.30 -19.35
C GLU A 386 13.68 -4.79 -19.34
N SER A 387 14.56 -5.46 -20.09
CA SER A 387 15.93 -4.99 -20.28
C SER A 387 15.96 -3.73 -21.13
N GLY A 388 16.71 -2.74 -20.70
CA GLY A 388 16.95 -1.54 -21.49
C GLY A 388 17.86 -1.81 -22.68
N THR A 389 17.55 -1.21 -23.83
CA THR A 389 18.44 -1.18 -24.98
C THR A 389 19.44 -0.01 -24.86
N ASP A 390 20.48 0.02 -25.70
CA ASP A 390 21.45 1.12 -25.73
C ASP A 390 20.80 2.50 -25.90
N SER A 391 19.59 2.54 -26.48
CA SER A 391 18.84 3.79 -26.67
C SER A 391 18.50 4.55 -25.40
N ILE A 392 18.39 3.86 -24.26
CA ILE A 392 18.11 4.50 -22.96
C ILE A 392 19.36 4.86 -22.17
N TYR A 393 20.55 4.52 -22.68
CA TYR A 393 21.85 4.81 -22.01
C TYR A 393 22.62 5.94 -22.70
N THR A 394 21.97 6.76 -23.53
CA THR A 394 22.56 7.92 -24.17
C THR A 394 22.97 9.00 -23.15
N PRO A 395 23.90 9.92 -23.51
CA PRO A 395 24.24 11.07 -22.68
C PRO A 395 23.03 11.95 -22.34
N GLU A 396 22.10 12.15 -23.30
CA GLU A 396 20.89 12.95 -23.14
C GLU A 396 19.94 12.30 -22.12
N MET A 397 19.67 11.03 -22.26
CA MET A 397 18.83 10.29 -21.31
C MET A 397 19.48 10.26 -19.91
N THR A 398 20.80 10.15 -19.86
CA THR A 398 21.53 10.25 -18.59
C THR A 398 21.33 11.63 -17.95
N HIS A 399 21.43 12.70 -18.71
CA HIS A 399 21.18 14.05 -18.20
C HIS A 399 19.74 14.20 -17.69
N GLN A 400 18.76 13.79 -18.48
CA GLN A 400 17.34 13.80 -18.09
C GLN A 400 17.08 13.00 -16.82
N THR A 401 17.72 11.84 -16.68
CA THR A 401 17.61 10.98 -15.48
C THR A 401 18.11 11.70 -14.22
N TYR A 402 19.32 12.28 -14.25
CA TYR A 402 19.87 13.01 -13.09
C TYR A 402 19.10 14.30 -12.78
N ASP A 403 18.57 14.99 -13.80
CA ASP A 403 17.68 16.13 -13.62
C ASP A 403 16.39 15.72 -12.93
N ARG A 404 15.81 14.60 -13.37
CA ARG A 404 14.59 14.07 -12.77
C ARG A 404 14.81 13.61 -11.33
N LEU A 405 15.92 12.93 -11.05
CA LEU A 405 16.30 12.54 -9.69
C LEU A 405 16.37 13.75 -8.76
N LEU A 406 17.09 14.80 -9.18
CA LEU A 406 17.23 16.02 -8.38
C LEU A 406 15.88 16.72 -8.17
N LYS A 407 15.06 16.86 -9.21
CA LYS A 407 13.72 17.46 -9.09
C LYS A 407 12.82 16.69 -8.11
N LEU A 408 12.81 15.35 -8.18
CA LEU A 408 12.04 14.52 -7.26
C LEU A 408 12.56 14.66 -5.83
N ALA A 409 13.88 14.62 -5.62
CA ALA A 409 14.47 14.77 -4.30
C ALA A 409 14.08 16.11 -3.67
N MET A 410 14.28 17.22 -4.39
CA MET A 410 13.97 18.56 -3.89
C MET A 410 12.48 18.75 -3.58
N MET A 411 11.59 18.16 -4.41
CA MET A 411 10.15 18.14 -4.16
C MET A 411 9.82 17.43 -2.84
N LEU A 412 10.38 16.24 -2.63
CA LEU A 412 10.04 15.41 -1.48
C LEU A 412 10.67 15.88 -0.18
N VAL A 413 11.92 16.35 -0.23
CA VAL A 413 12.62 16.87 0.95
C VAL A 413 11.91 18.12 1.49
N LYS A 414 11.37 18.99 0.64
CA LYS A 414 10.55 20.15 1.04
C LYS A 414 9.28 19.74 1.78
N GLU A 415 8.73 18.57 1.48
CA GLU A 415 7.57 17.99 2.18
C GLU A 415 7.96 17.18 3.43
N GLY A 416 9.23 17.23 3.84
CA GLY A 416 9.73 16.61 5.05
C GLY A 416 10.13 15.12 4.89
N TYR A 417 10.24 14.61 3.67
CA TYR A 417 10.72 13.25 3.44
C TYR A 417 12.25 13.17 3.53
N ARG A 418 12.76 12.10 4.11
CA ARG A 418 14.15 11.68 3.94
C ARG A 418 14.25 10.97 2.60
N VAL A 419 15.16 11.41 1.73
CA VAL A 419 15.29 10.89 0.35
C VAL A 419 16.68 10.33 0.14
N ILE A 420 16.76 9.15 -0.49
CA ILE A 420 18.01 8.52 -0.91
C ILE A 420 17.99 8.43 -2.44
N LEU A 421 18.94 9.10 -3.10
CA LEU A 421 19.15 8.98 -4.53
C LEU A 421 20.14 7.84 -4.80
N ASP A 422 19.64 6.71 -5.26
CA ASP A 422 20.46 5.54 -5.59
C ASP A 422 20.89 5.59 -7.06
N ALA A 423 22.05 6.20 -7.28
CA ALA A 423 22.72 6.31 -8.57
C ALA A 423 24.25 6.25 -8.37
N LYS A 424 25.01 6.24 -9.45
CA LYS A 424 26.48 6.16 -9.35
C LYS A 424 27.12 7.38 -8.70
N TYR A 425 26.65 8.57 -9.04
CA TYR A 425 27.22 9.85 -8.62
C TYR A 425 28.76 9.87 -8.69
N ASP A 426 29.30 9.24 -9.73
CA ASP A 426 30.73 9.06 -10.01
C ASP A 426 31.40 10.29 -10.59
N ARG A 427 30.64 11.31 -10.99
CA ARG A 427 31.13 12.56 -11.59
C ARG A 427 30.89 13.77 -10.69
N HIS A 428 31.89 14.63 -10.57
CA HIS A 428 31.81 15.90 -9.82
C HIS A 428 30.59 16.73 -10.22
N ARG A 429 30.33 16.90 -11.54
CA ARG A 429 29.21 17.70 -12.05
C ARG A 429 27.83 17.29 -11.46
N TRP A 430 27.59 15.99 -11.21
CA TRP A 430 26.33 15.53 -10.64
C TRP A 430 26.28 15.77 -9.13
N ARG A 431 27.36 15.50 -8.42
CA ARG A 431 27.49 15.74 -6.97
C ARG A 431 27.39 17.22 -6.65
N TYR A 432 28.11 18.06 -7.40
CA TYR A 432 28.12 19.54 -7.26
C TYR A 432 26.70 20.12 -7.35
N ARG A 433 25.89 19.67 -8.32
CA ARG A 433 24.52 20.16 -8.49
C ARG A 433 23.64 19.81 -7.27
N VAL A 434 23.78 18.60 -6.70
CA VAL A 434 23.05 18.18 -5.50
C VAL A 434 23.50 18.99 -4.29
N ILE A 435 24.80 19.11 -4.08
CA ILE A 435 25.39 19.89 -2.97
C ILE A 435 24.91 21.33 -3.02
N THR A 436 25.01 21.99 -4.17
CA THR A 436 24.59 23.39 -4.37
C THR A 436 23.10 23.55 -4.00
N GLN A 437 22.24 22.66 -4.50
CA GLN A 437 20.80 22.71 -4.19
C GLN A 437 20.49 22.44 -2.70
N ALA A 438 21.22 21.52 -2.07
CA ALA A 438 21.09 21.25 -0.65
C ALA A 438 21.50 22.46 0.20
N GLN A 439 22.65 23.09 -0.11
CA GLN A 439 23.13 24.29 0.57
C GLN A 439 22.17 25.47 0.42
N GLN A 440 21.70 25.75 -0.80
CA GLN A 440 20.78 26.87 -1.09
C GLN A 440 19.46 26.76 -0.36
N ASN A 441 19.02 25.53 -0.03
CA ASN A 441 17.75 25.26 0.65
C ASN A 441 17.93 24.80 2.11
N ASN A 442 19.14 24.87 2.68
CA ASN A 442 19.47 24.42 4.04
C ASN A 442 19.05 22.96 4.32
N ILE A 443 19.23 22.07 3.33
CA ILE A 443 18.86 20.65 3.42
C ILE A 443 20.07 19.88 3.96
N PRO A 444 19.92 19.08 5.05
CA PRO A 444 20.95 18.16 5.48
C PRO A 444 21.28 17.15 4.38
N LEU A 445 22.57 17.06 4.01
CA LEU A 445 23.06 16.18 2.95
C LEU A 445 24.14 15.25 3.46
N LYS A 446 24.09 13.97 3.03
CA LYS A 446 25.19 13.00 3.16
C LYS A 446 25.46 12.33 1.81
N ILE A 447 26.70 11.95 1.58
CA ILE A 447 27.15 11.14 0.45
C ILE A 447 27.65 9.81 0.99
N ILE A 448 27.00 8.71 0.62
CA ILE A 448 27.42 7.36 1.01
C ILE A 448 28.22 6.77 -0.14
N TYR A 449 29.53 6.68 0.05
CA TYR A 449 30.44 6.11 -0.94
C TYR A 449 30.65 4.61 -0.66
N CYS A 450 30.02 3.77 -1.49
CA CYS A 450 30.11 2.32 -1.38
C CYS A 450 31.31 1.78 -2.18
N THR A 451 32.16 1.01 -1.51
CA THR A 451 33.35 0.38 -2.09
C THR A 451 33.33 -1.13 -1.87
N ALA A 452 34.06 -1.85 -2.70
CA ALA A 452 34.45 -3.25 -2.50
C ALA A 452 35.64 -3.57 -3.42
N PRO A 453 36.46 -4.61 -3.15
CA PRO A 453 37.48 -5.11 -4.06
C PRO A 453 36.93 -5.44 -5.45
N GLU A 454 37.72 -5.26 -6.49
CA GLU A 454 37.26 -5.46 -7.88
C GLU A 454 36.75 -6.87 -8.15
N SER A 455 37.43 -7.90 -7.61
CA SER A 455 36.96 -9.27 -7.71
C SER A 455 35.54 -9.43 -7.21
N VAL A 456 35.22 -8.83 -6.05
CA VAL A 456 33.88 -8.84 -5.45
C VAL A 456 32.86 -8.12 -6.33
N LEU A 457 33.26 -6.99 -6.96
CA LEU A 457 32.37 -6.27 -7.89
C LEU A 457 32.02 -7.15 -9.10
N ARG A 458 33.01 -7.77 -9.72
CA ARG A 458 32.83 -8.68 -10.87
C ARG A 458 31.95 -9.87 -10.52
N ASP A 459 32.24 -10.53 -9.40
CA ASP A 459 31.44 -11.67 -8.93
C ASP A 459 29.98 -11.31 -8.71
N ARG A 460 29.71 -10.20 -8.05
CA ARG A 460 28.34 -9.71 -7.81
C ARG A 460 27.62 -9.36 -9.10
N LEU A 461 28.30 -8.77 -10.09
CA LEU A 461 27.69 -8.43 -11.37
C LEU A 461 27.39 -9.68 -12.20
N ASN A 462 28.26 -10.68 -12.18
CA ASN A 462 28.07 -11.95 -12.88
C ASN A 462 26.94 -12.80 -12.25
N GLN A 463 26.76 -12.71 -10.94
CA GLN A 463 25.71 -13.45 -10.21
C GLN A 463 24.35 -12.72 -10.18
N ARG A 464 24.31 -11.46 -10.67
CA ARG A 464 23.08 -10.65 -10.62
C ARG A 464 21.98 -11.26 -11.47
N GLN A 465 20.80 -11.48 -10.85
CA GLN A 465 19.59 -11.93 -11.50
C GLN A 465 18.41 -11.08 -11.03
N ASN A 466 17.45 -10.83 -11.93
CA ASN A 466 16.19 -10.15 -11.63
C ASN A 466 16.35 -8.74 -10.98
N ASP A 467 17.40 -7.97 -11.35
CA ASP A 467 17.55 -6.58 -10.97
C ASP A 467 17.09 -5.65 -12.11
N ILE A 468 16.59 -4.47 -11.77
CA ILE A 468 16.17 -3.44 -12.74
C ILE A 468 17.37 -2.75 -13.42
N SER A 469 18.59 -2.95 -12.91
CA SER A 469 19.83 -2.41 -13.48
C SER A 469 20.39 -3.37 -14.51
N ASP A 470 20.65 -2.87 -15.71
CA ASP A 470 21.19 -3.63 -16.84
C ASP A 470 22.74 -3.63 -16.89
N ALA A 471 23.42 -3.03 -15.89
CA ALA A 471 24.89 -2.91 -15.89
C ALA A 471 25.59 -4.27 -15.69
N GLY A 472 26.37 -4.68 -16.66
CA GLY A 472 27.23 -5.90 -16.63
C GLY A 472 28.64 -5.62 -16.11
N ALA A 473 29.45 -6.70 -15.97
CA ALA A 473 30.84 -6.63 -15.52
C ALA A 473 31.78 -5.98 -16.56
N ASP A 474 31.41 -6.00 -17.83
CA ASP A 474 32.11 -5.37 -18.95
C ASP A 474 32.21 -3.84 -18.82
N LEU A 475 31.26 -3.22 -18.12
CA LEU A 475 31.25 -1.77 -17.92
C LEU A 475 32.19 -1.28 -16.80
N LEU A 476 32.78 -2.16 -15.98
CA LEU A 476 33.56 -1.76 -14.82
C LEU A 476 34.80 -0.94 -15.18
N GLU A 477 35.55 -1.35 -16.19
CA GLU A 477 36.79 -0.65 -16.62
C GLU A 477 36.47 0.77 -17.08
N SER A 478 35.44 0.91 -17.92
CA SER A 478 35.00 2.23 -18.39
C SER A 478 34.46 3.10 -17.26
N GLN A 479 33.77 2.51 -16.28
CA GLN A 479 33.28 3.24 -15.12
C GLN A 479 34.42 3.72 -14.22
N LYS A 480 35.45 2.91 -13.99
CA LYS A 480 36.65 3.31 -13.23
C LYS A 480 37.40 4.46 -13.92
N ALA A 481 37.66 4.31 -15.22
CA ALA A 481 38.35 5.34 -15.99
C ALA A 481 37.62 6.67 -16.02
N ASN A 482 36.32 6.65 -15.84
CA ASN A 482 35.43 7.79 -15.88
C ASN A 482 35.05 8.34 -14.52
N ALA A 483 35.33 7.66 -13.41
CA ALA A 483 35.02 8.13 -12.07
C ALA A 483 35.98 9.28 -11.68
N GLU A 484 35.41 10.28 -11.01
CA GLU A 484 36.17 11.47 -10.55
C GLU A 484 36.24 11.44 -9.02
N ASP A 485 37.43 11.64 -8.47
CA ASP A 485 37.70 11.75 -7.03
C ASP A 485 36.83 12.82 -6.36
N PHE A 486 36.62 12.65 -5.07
CA PHE A 486 35.95 13.68 -4.28
C PHE A 486 36.86 14.86 -4.04
N THR A 487 36.38 16.09 -4.34
CA THR A 487 37.06 17.34 -4.00
C THR A 487 37.12 17.52 -2.48
N THR A 488 37.96 18.46 -2.02
CA THR A 488 38.06 18.80 -0.59
C THR A 488 36.72 19.22 0.00
N VAL A 489 35.91 19.96 -0.76
CA VAL A 489 34.57 20.40 -0.32
C VAL A 489 33.61 19.23 -0.23
N GLU A 490 33.61 18.30 -1.18
CA GLU A 490 32.73 17.13 -1.19
C GLU A 490 33.03 16.15 -0.05
N ARG A 491 34.32 16.03 0.34
CA ARG A 491 34.76 15.13 1.41
C ARG A 491 34.08 15.40 2.76
N ALA A 492 33.64 16.63 3.01
CA ALA A 492 32.91 17.00 4.21
C ALA A 492 31.52 16.30 4.33
N TYR A 493 30.96 15.81 3.21
CA TYR A 493 29.67 15.12 3.15
C TYR A 493 29.83 13.60 3.05
N VAL A 494 31.05 13.09 2.79
CA VAL A 494 31.28 11.67 2.42
C VAL A 494 31.44 10.79 3.64
N THR A 495 30.70 9.70 3.66
CA THR A 495 30.93 8.53 4.53
C THR A 495 31.22 7.34 3.62
N THR A 496 32.38 6.70 3.80
CA THR A 496 32.76 5.51 3.04
C THR A 496 32.27 4.24 3.72
N VAL A 497 31.71 3.34 2.93
CA VAL A 497 31.19 2.02 3.38
C VAL A 497 31.83 0.94 2.51
N ASP A 498 32.71 0.14 3.12
CA ASP A 498 33.23 -1.08 2.47
C ASP A 498 32.20 -2.20 2.62
N THR A 499 31.51 -2.48 1.52
CA THR A 499 30.43 -3.49 1.50
C THR A 499 30.94 -4.93 1.40
N SER A 500 32.25 -5.16 1.30
CA SER A 500 32.85 -6.48 1.38
C SER A 500 33.02 -6.96 2.82
N GLN A 501 33.02 -6.06 3.78
CA GLN A 501 33.10 -6.35 5.21
C GLN A 501 31.74 -6.77 5.73
N ALA A 502 31.68 -7.75 6.65
CA ALA A 502 30.41 -8.27 7.19
C ALA A 502 29.71 -7.27 8.14
N ASP A 503 30.45 -6.36 8.74
CA ASP A 503 30.01 -5.36 9.73
C ASP A 503 29.51 -4.05 9.11
N TRP A 504 29.49 -3.93 7.76
CA TRP A 504 29.01 -2.70 7.11
C TRP A 504 27.61 -2.25 7.58
N PRO A 505 26.65 -3.14 7.99
CA PRO A 505 25.35 -2.68 8.47
C PRO A 505 25.46 -1.88 9.78
N GLU A 506 26.42 -2.21 10.64
CA GLU A 506 26.67 -1.49 11.91
C GLU A 506 27.21 -0.09 11.63
N ASN A 507 28.06 0.06 10.60
CA ASN A 507 28.67 1.32 10.22
C ASN A 507 27.66 2.36 9.68
N ILE A 508 26.46 1.92 9.29
CA ILE A 508 25.39 2.80 8.80
C ILE A 508 24.23 2.96 9.81
N ALA A 509 24.27 2.25 10.94
CA ALA A 509 23.19 2.28 11.94
C ALA A 509 22.97 3.67 12.56
N SER A 510 24.01 4.52 12.56
CA SER A 510 24.00 5.90 13.11
C SER A 510 23.65 6.96 12.06
N LEU A 511 23.39 6.59 10.83
CA LEU A 511 23.07 7.51 9.72
C LEU A 511 21.62 7.92 9.72
#